data_060253a252d1175af90bc8ae4dd179d6
#
_entry.id   060253a252d1175af90bc8ae4dd179d6
#
_cell.length_a   1.000
_cell.length_b   1.000
_cell.length_c   1.000
_cell.angle_alpha   90.00
_cell.angle_beta   90.00
_cell.angle_gamma   90.00
#
_symmetry.space_group_name_H-M   'P 1'
#
loop_
_entity.id
_entity.type
_entity.pdbx_description
1 polymer ?
#
loop_
_entity_poly.entity_id
_entity_poly.type
_entity_poly.pdbx_seq_one_letter_code
_entity_poly.pdbx_strand_id
1 'polypeptide(L)'
;TDGVGTKLLIAQEVNKHDTIGIDLVAMCVNDLLAQGATPLFFLDYFATGVLSKDVLLSVVQGIAKGCKQAKIALVGGETAEMPGMYGNNHYDLAGFVVGVVDRKQILPNCSMMEAGDYIVGLESSGIHSNGFSLVRHIFKSLGINYNDTSLWNNKSWSEILLEPTKIYVDSL
;
A
#
# COMPACT_ATOMS: atom_id res chain seq x y z
N THR A 1 0.68 -5.34 -10.90
CA THR A 1 0.25 -3.95 -10.68
C THR A 1 -0.84 -3.91 -9.63
N ASP A 2 -0.86 -2.88 -8.80
CA ASP A 2 -1.88 -2.67 -7.78
C ASP A 2 -1.99 -1.17 -7.42
N GLY A 3 -2.99 -0.81 -6.63
CA GLY A 3 -3.19 0.51 -6.05
C GLY A 3 -3.28 0.45 -4.53
N VAL A 4 -3.47 1.61 -3.89
CA VAL A 4 -3.69 1.69 -2.43
C VAL A 4 -5.17 1.55 -2.08
N GLY A 5 -6.06 1.93 -2.98
CA GLY A 5 -7.50 1.89 -2.76
C GLY A 5 -8.00 2.97 -1.81
N THR A 6 -9.14 2.71 -1.17
CA THR A 6 -9.88 3.73 -0.41
C THR A 6 -9.22 4.16 0.92
N LYS A 7 -8.09 3.56 1.31
CA LYS A 7 -7.21 4.08 2.37
C LYS A 7 -6.71 5.50 2.04
N LEU A 8 -6.51 5.80 0.74
CA LEU A 8 -6.14 7.13 0.26
C LEU A 8 -7.09 8.23 0.74
N LEU A 9 -8.40 7.93 0.84
CA LEU A 9 -9.39 8.93 1.26
C LEU A 9 -9.21 9.34 2.73
N ILE A 10 -8.72 8.43 3.58
CA ILE A 10 -8.36 8.77 4.96
C ILE A 10 -7.12 9.67 4.98
N ALA A 11 -6.07 9.30 4.22
CA ALA A 11 -4.86 10.09 4.12
C ALA A 11 -5.14 11.52 3.62
N GLN A 12 -6.02 11.66 2.63
CA GLN A 12 -6.46 12.95 2.08
C GLN A 12 -7.25 13.77 3.10
N GLU A 13 -8.17 13.12 3.85
CA GLU A 13 -9.01 13.78 4.84
C GLU A 13 -8.19 14.33 6.03
N VAL A 14 -7.20 13.56 6.49
CA VAL A 14 -6.34 13.98 7.61
C VAL A 14 -5.06 14.68 7.16
N ASN A 15 -4.88 14.89 5.85
CA ASN A 15 -3.70 15.51 5.24
C ASN A 15 -2.37 14.83 5.67
N LYS A 16 -2.34 13.49 5.66
CA LYS A 16 -1.16 12.69 6.01
C LYS A 16 -0.81 11.75 4.85
N HIS A 17 0.29 12.03 4.15
CA HIS A 17 0.62 11.40 2.87
C HIS A 17 1.93 10.59 2.88
N ASP A 18 2.69 10.66 3.97
CA ASP A 18 4.07 10.15 4.08
C ASP A 18 4.18 8.61 4.15
N THR A 19 3.09 7.92 4.47
CA THR A 19 3.06 6.45 4.57
C THR A 19 2.43 5.76 3.37
N ILE A 20 1.58 6.45 2.62
CA ILE A 20 0.78 5.88 1.53
C ILE A 20 1.63 5.31 0.38
N GLY A 21 2.79 5.93 0.12
CA GLY A 21 3.73 5.40 -0.87
C GLY A 21 4.34 4.04 -0.46
N ILE A 22 4.50 3.79 0.84
CA ILE A 22 4.94 2.48 1.35
C ILE A 22 3.84 1.44 1.09
N ASP A 23 2.57 1.79 1.34
CA ASP A 23 1.43 0.91 1.03
C ASP A 23 1.42 0.52 -0.45
N LEU A 24 1.63 1.48 -1.35
CA LEU A 24 1.64 1.23 -2.79
C LEU A 24 2.70 0.19 -3.18
N VAL A 25 3.93 0.37 -2.68
CA VAL A 25 5.01 -0.59 -2.94
C VAL A 25 4.68 -1.96 -2.33
N ALA A 26 4.22 -1.98 -1.08
CA ALA A 26 3.91 -3.22 -0.35
C ALA A 26 2.84 -4.04 -1.06
N MET A 27 1.75 -3.41 -1.53
CA MET A 27 0.67 -4.09 -2.25
C MET A 27 1.21 -4.79 -3.51
N CYS A 28 2.10 -4.14 -4.24
CA CYS A 28 2.67 -4.72 -5.46
C CYS A 28 3.71 -5.81 -5.18
N VAL A 29 4.68 -5.57 -4.27
CA VAL A 29 5.77 -6.53 -4.04
C VAL A 29 5.31 -7.78 -3.31
N ASN A 30 4.37 -7.66 -2.39
CA ASN A 30 3.83 -8.82 -1.67
C ASN A 30 3.07 -9.77 -2.61
N ASP A 31 2.42 -9.25 -3.64
CA ASP A 31 1.78 -10.06 -4.69
C ASP A 31 2.81 -10.87 -5.50
N LEU A 32 3.98 -10.29 -5.79
CA LEU A 32 5.07 -11.04 -6.42
C LEU A 32 5.59 -12.17 -5.52
N LEU A 33 5.75 -11.90 -4.22
CA LEU A 33 6.18 -12.92 -3.26
C LEU A 33 5.20 -14.09 -3.20
N ALA A 34 3.89 -13.82 -3.28
CA ALA A 34 2.86 -14.86 -3.32
C ALA A 34 3.00 -15.78 -4.55
N GLN A 35 3.67 -15.32 -5.61
CA GLN A 35 4.00 -16.13 -6.79
C GLN A 35 5.40 -16.75 -6.73
N GLY A 36 6.15 -16.55 -5.63
CA GLY A 36 7.54 -16.99 -5.50
C GLY A 36 8.53 -16.14 -6.31
N ALA A 37 8.12 -14.94 -6.75
CA ALA A 37 8.96 -14.10 -7.59
C ALA A 37 9.79 -13.11 -6.75
N THR A 38 11.04 -12.93 -7.15
CA THR A 38 11.93 -11.90 -6.60
C THR A 38 11.65 -10.57 -7.30
N PRO A 39 11.23 -9.52 -6.58
CA PRO A 39 11.01 -8.21 -7.17
C PRO A 39 12.34 -7.56 -7.60
N LEU A 40 12.36 -6.84 -8.73
CA LEU A 40 13.54 -6.22 -9.30
C LEU A 40 13.50 -4.70 -9.31
N PHE A 41 12.40 -4.13 -9.82
CA PHE A 41 12.23 -2.68 -9.92
C PHE A 41 10.76 -2.29 -9.91
N PHE A 42 10.52 -1.02 -9.62
CA PHE A 42 9.21 -0.42 -9.43
C PHE A 42 9.04 0.85 -10.26
N LEU A 43 7.82 1.07 -10.73
CA LEU A 43 7.36 2.31 -11.33
C LEU A 43 6.05 2.71 -10.66
N ASP A 44 5.81 4.01 -10.53
CA ASP A 44 4.56 4.54 -9.98
C ASP A 44 3.77 5.35 -11.01
N TYR A 45 2.50 5.50 -10.74
CA TYR A 45 1.62 6.42 -11.43
C TYR A 45 0.86 7.24 -10.39
N PHE A 46 1.03 8.55 -10.45
CA PHE A 46 0.33 9.52 -9.60
C PHE A 46 -0.64 10.32 -10.45
N ALA A 47 -1.94 10.22 -10.17
CA ALA A 47 -2.99 10.95 -10.88
C ALA A 47 -3.73 11.88 -9.90
N THR A 48 -3.96 13.13 -10.29
CA THR A 48 -4.61 14.12 -9.42
C THR A 48 -5.47 15.11 -10.21
N GLY A 49 -6.40 15.78 -9.55
CA GLY A 49 -7.17 16.90 -10.16
C GLY A 49 -6.35 18.17 -10.28
N VAL A 50 -5.65 18.53 -9.21
CA VAL A 50 -4.72 19.68 -9.15
C VAL A 50 -3.46 19.23 -8.42
N LEU A 51 -2.31 19.49 -9.03
CA LEU A 51 -1.02 19.05 -8.51
C LEU A 51 -0.58 19.91 -7.32
N SER A 52 -0.51 19.28 -6.15
CA SER A 52 0.18 19.83 -4.98
C SER A 52 1.59 19.25 -4.89
N LYS A 53 2.61 20.10 -4.99
CA LYS A 53 4.01 19.68 -4.93
C LYS A 53 4.37 19.01 -3.60
N ASP A 54 3.84 19.51 -2.49
CA ASP A 54 4.13 18.97 -1.14
C ASP A 54 3.52 17.60 -0.96
N VAL A 55 2.29 17.39 -1.43
CA VAL A 55 1.62 16.08 -1.41
C VAL A 55 2.38 15.09 -2.28
N LEU A 56 2.70 15.46 -3.52
CA LEU A 56 3.48 14.61 -4.43
C LEU A 56 4.83 14.22 -3.81
N LEU A 57 5.56 15.19 -3.27
CA LEU A 57 6.85 14.95 -2.64
C LEU A 57 6.73 13.95 -1.48
N SER A 58 5.73 14.12 -0.62
CA SER A 58 5.46 13.24 0.52
C SER A 58 5.16 11.81 0.07
N VAL A 59 4.31 11.64 -0.95
CA VAL A 59 3.97 10.34 -1.53
C VAL A 59 5.18 9.67 -2.16
N VAL A 60 5.95 10.39 -2.99
CA VAL A 60 7.14 9.83 -3.67
C VAL A 60 8.23 9.45 -2.67
N GLN A 61 8.41 10.22 -1.59
CA GLN A 61 9.30 9.84 -0.49
C GLN A 61 8.84 8.54 0.18
N GLY A 62 7.54 8.36 0.38
CA GLY A 62 6.96 7.10 0.85
C GLY A 62 7.24 5.93 -0.10
N ILE A 63 7.07 6.12 -1.41
CA ILE A 63 7.39 5.12 -2.44
C ILE A 63 8.88 4.75 -2.40
N ALA A 64 9.76 5.74 -2.37
CA ALA A 64 11.20 5.51 -2.27
C ALA A 64 11.59 4.74 -1.00
N LYS A 65 10.94 5.04 0.13
CA LYS A 65 11.12 4.32 1.39
C LYS A 65 10.64 2.87 1.28
N GLY A 66 9.48 2.63 0.67
CA GLY A 66 8.96 1.29 0.41
C GLY A 66 9.88 0.49 -0.51
N CYS A 67 10.35 1.09 -1.61
CA CYS A 67 11.32 0.46 -2.51
C CYS A 67 12.63 0.10 -1.81
N LYS A 68 13.12 0.98 -0.92
CA LYS A 68 14.32 0.69 -0.10
C LYS A 68 14.08 -0.49 0.85
N GLN A 69 12.92 -0.58 1.49
CA GLN A 69 12.54 -1.72 2.34
C GLN A 69 12.44 -3.02 1.54
N ALA A 70 11.89 -2.95 0.32
CA ALA A 70 11.79 -4.09 -0.58
C ALA A 70 13.12 -4.41 -1.31
N LYS A 71 14.17 -3.59 -1.12
CA LYS A 71 15.48 -3.73 -1.79
C LYS A 71 15.41 -3.71 -3.32
N ILE A 72 14.51 -2.91 -3.86
CA ILE A 72 14.29 -2.75 -5.30
C ILE A 72 14.57 -1.32 -5.75
N ALA A 73 14.84 -1.14 -7.04
CA ALA A 73 15.04 0.17 -7.62
C ALA A 73 13.71 0.84 -7.98
N LEU A 74 13.51 2.11 -7.58
CA LEU A 74 12.52 2.98 -8.19
C LEU A 74 13.13 3.56 -9.48
N VAL A 75 12.69 3.08 -10.64
CA VAL A 75 13.34 3.40 -11.92
C VAL A 75 12.64 4.49 -12.72
N GLY A 76 11.43 4.87 -12.32
CA GLY A 76 10.64 5.90 -12.97
C GLY A 76 9.19 5.87 -12.53
N GLY A 77 8.38 6.59 -13.26
CA GLY A 77 6.93 6.69 -13.03
C GLY A 77 6.31 7.73 -13.94
N GLU A 78 5.06 8.06 -13.67
CA GLU A 78 4.29 9.08 -14.41
C GLU A 78 3.48 9.92 -13.42
N THR A 79 3.35 11.19 -13.71
CA THR A 79 2.49 12.11 -12.96
C THR A 79 1.51 12.77 -13.92
N ALA A 80 0.22 12.63 -13.64
CA ALA A 80 -0.84 13.19 -14.48
C ALA A 80 -1.73 14.15 -13.69
N GLU A 81 -1.85 15.37 -14.17
CA GLU A 81 -2.82 16.33 -13.69
C GLU A 81 -4.04 16.30 -14.61
N MET A 82 -5.19 15.93 -14.06
CA MET A 82 -6.43 15.69 -14.81
C MET A 82 -7.60 16.47 -14.18
N PRO A 83 -7.69 17.78 -14.40
CA PRO A 83 -8.76 18.62 -13.87
C PRO A 83 -10.13 18.12 -14.32
N GLY A 84 -11.07 18.00 -13.38
CA GLY A 84 -12.42 17.54 -13.64
C GLY A 84 -12.60 16.01 -13.59
N MET A 85 -11.53 15.21 -13.72
CA MET A 85 -11.58 13.77 -13.49
C MET A 85 -11.43 13.43 -12.00
N TYR A 86 -10.53 14.12 -11.30
CA TYR A 86 -10.38 14.06 -9.85
C TYR A 86 -10.78 15.40 -9.23
N GLY A 87 -11.27 15.37 -7.98
CA GLY A 87 -11.45 16.59 -7.18
C GLY A 87 -10.09 17.29 -6.91
N ASN A 88 -10.13 18.58 -6.61
CA ASN A 88 -8.92 19.41 -6.49
C ASN A 88 -7.89 18.88 -5.45
N ASN A 89 -8.36 18.23 -4.39
CA ASN A 89 -7.50 17.67 -3.34
C ASN A 89 -7.42 16.14 -3.38
N HIS A 90 -7.91 15.55 -4.46
CA HIS A 90 -7.92 14.09 -4.61
C HIS A 90 -6.82 13.66 -5.56
N TYR A 91 -6.20 12.54 -5.20
CA TYR A 91 -5.26 11.84 -6.07
C TYR A 91 -5.49 10.33 -5.97
N ASP A 92 -5.03 9.63 -6.97
CA ASP A 92 -4.98 8.17 -7.01
C ASP A 92 -3.57 7.69 -7.34
N LEU A 93 -3.27 6.47 -6.94
CA LEU A 93 -1.95 5.86 -7.09
C LEU A 93 -2.08 4.48 -7.71
N ALA A 94 -1.22 4.20 -8.67
CA ALA A 94 -1.00 2.85 -9.17
C ALA A 94 0.49 2.51 -9.15
N GLY A 95 0.82 1.29 -8.76
CA GLY A 95 2.17 0.77 -8.74
C GLY A 95 2.35 -0.35 -9.75
N PHE A 96 3.56 -0.44 -10.30
CA PHE A 96 3.95 -1.47 -11.25
C PHE A 96 5.29 -2.03 -10.81
N VAL A 97 5.30 -3.28 -10.42
CA VAL A 97 6.51 -4.00 -10.05
C VAL A 97 6.81 -5.08 -11.07
N VAL A 98 8.06 -5.22 -11.41
CA VAL A 98 8.55 -6.33 -12.25
C VAL A 98 9.42 -7.22 -11.38
N GLY A 99 9.18 -8.52 -11.45
CA GLY A 99 9.96 -9.53 -10.74
C GLY A 99 10.29 -10.71 -11.65
N VAL A 100 11.10 -11.62 -11.14
CA VAL A 100 11.53 -12.82 -11.85
C VAL A 100 11.36 -14.04 -10.95
N VAL A 101 10.95 -15.15 -11.57
CA VAL A 101 10.84 -16.45 -10.93
C VAL A 101 11.20 -17.55 -11.94
N ASP A 102 11.88 -18.61 -11.48
CA ASP A 102 12.05 -19.79 -12.33
C ASP A 102 10.68 -20.44 -12.58
N ARG A 103 10.41 -20.82 -13.82
CA ARG A 103 9.13 -21.43 -14.23
C ARG A 103 8.75 -22.64 -13.37
N LYS A 104 9.73 -23.37 -12.84
CA LYS A 104 9.51 -24.54 -11.99
C LYS A 104 9.25 -24.19 -10.51
N GLN A 105 9.48 -22.95 -10.13
CA GLN A 105 9.36 -22.43 -8.75
C GLN A 105 8.16 -21.51 -8.57
N ILE A 106 7.33 -21.34 -9.61
CA ILE A 106 6.11 -20.53 -9.50
C ILE A 106 5.20 -21.12 -8.43
N LEU A 107 4.76 -20.27 -7.50
CA LEU A 107 3.80 -20.61 -6.45
C LEU A 107 2.37 -20.17 -6.83
N PRO A 108 1.34 -20.79 -6.24
CA PRO A 108 1.42 -21.96 -5.37
C PRO A 108 1.69 -23.25 -6.17
N ASN A 109 2.59 -24.09 -5.68
CA ASN A 109 2.81 -25.41 -6.25
C ASN A 109 1.95 -26.45 -5.50
N CYS A 110 0.67 -26.52 -5.84
CA CYS A 110 -0.30 -27.38 -5.18
C CYS A 110 0.07 -28.87 -5.22
N SER A 111 0.92 -29.30 -6.16
CA SER A 111 1.36 -30.69 -6.24
C SER A 111 2.34 -31.12 -5.14
N MET A 112 2.90 -30.14 -4.42
CA MET A 112 3.80 -30.37 -3.29
C MET A 112 3.13 -30.24 -1.93
N MET A 113 1.85 -29.87 -1.88
CA MET A 113 1.11 -29.68 -0.63
C MET A 113 0.43 -30.97 -0.22
N GLU A 114 0.63 -31.37 1.03
CA GLU A 114 0.10 -32.63 1.58
C GLU A 114 -0.64 -32.41 2.91
N ALA A 115 -1.57 -33.31 3.21
CA ALA A 115 -2.22 -33.34 4.52
C ALA A 115 -1.20 -33.62 5.60
N GLY A 116 -1.05 -32.72 6.56
CA GLY A 116 -0.05 -32.81 7.62
C GLY A 116 1.05 -31.74 7.53
N ASP A 117 1.08 -30.94 6.45
CA ASP A 117 1.97 -29.80 6.34
C ASP A 117 1.67 -28.76 7.42
N TYR A 118 2.71 -28.09 7.89
CA TYR A 118 2.57 -26.99 8.83
C TYR A 118 2.15 -25.72 8.11
N ILE A 119 1.18 -25.01 8.70
CA ILE A 119 0.79 -23.67 8.26
C ILE A 119 1.50 -22.65 9.15
N VAL A 120 2.32 -21.80 8.55
CA VAL A 120 3.02 -20.71 9.23
C VAL A 120 2.35 -19.38 8.86
N GLY A 121 2.01 -18.58 9.88
CA GLY A 121 1.46 -17.22 9.69
C GLY A 121 2.52 -16.16 9.98
N LEU A 122 2.57 -15.14 9.14
CA LEU A 122 3.33 -13.91 9.39
C LEU A 122 2.37 -12.83 9.87
N GLU A 123 2.73 -12.13 10.95
CA GLU A 123 1.88 -11.06 11.48
C GLU A 123 1.78 -9.88 10.52
N SER A 124 0.62 -9.23 10.48
CA SER A 124 0.40 -7.96 9.79
C SER A 124 0.84 -6.77 10.66
N SER A 125 1.03 -5.59 10.05
CA SER A 125 1.19 -4.31 10.76
C SER A 125 -0.15 -3.68 11.18
N GLY A 126 -1.27 -4.23 10.73
CA GLY A 126 -2.61 -3.71 10.93
C GLY A 126 -3.55 -4.16 9.81
N ILE A 127 -4.47 -3.29 9.41
CA ILE A 127 -5.45 -3.56 8.34
C ILE A 127 -4.80 -3.63 6.96
N HIS A 128 -3.57 -3.12 6.82
CA HIS A 128 -2.86 -2.95 5.56
C HIS A 128 -3.55 -1.94 4.64
N SER A 129 -3.92 -2.33 3.40
CA SER A 129 -4.58 -1.44 2.44
C SER A 129 -5.89 -1.98 1.88
N ASN A 130 -6.41 -3.10 2.40
CA ASN A 130 -7.67 -3.68 1.96
C ASN A 130 -8.80 -3.43 2.97
N GLY A 131 -10.04 -3.48 2.50
CA GLY A 131 -11.22 -3.36 3.35
C GLY A 131 -11.53 -1.95 3.86
N PHE A 132 -10.85 -0.90 3.42
CA PHE A 132 -11.02 0.46 3.91
C PHE A 132 -12.38 1.09 3.57
N SER A 133 -13.09 0.61 2.57
CA SER A 133 -14.47 1.01 2.33
C SER A 133 -15.37 0.65 3.52
N LEU A 134 -15.21 -0.55 4.10
CA LEU A 134 -15.92 -0.96 5.29
C LEU A 134 -15.48 -0.17 6.53
N VAL A 135 -14.18 0.03 6.72
CA VAL A 135 -13.64 0.84 7.83
C VAL A 135 -14.27 2.24 7.82
N ARG A 136 -14.24 2.93 6.68
CA ARG A 136 -14.82 4.26 6.52
C ARG A 136 -16.34 4.26 6.75
N HIS A 137 -17.04 3.21 6.31
CA HIS A 137 -18.47 3.07 6.58
C HIS A 137 -18.76 2.94 8.08
N ILE A 138 -17.98 2.13 8.81
CA ILE A 138 -18.12 1.95 10.26
C ILE A 138 -17.85 3.29 10.97
N PHE A 139 -16.77 3.99 10.67
CA PHE A 139 -16.44 5.28 11.27
C PHE A 139 -17.54 6.30 11.06
N LYS A 140 -18.04 6.40 9.83
CA LYS A 140 -19.15 7.28 9.49
C LYS A 140 -20.43 6.92 10.27
N SER A 141 -20.77 5.64 10.40
CA SER A 141 -21.99 5.18 11.09
C SER A 141 -21.93 5.39 12.60
N LEU A 142 -20.73 5.36 13.18
CA LEU A 142 -20.50 5.59 14.60
C LEU A 142 -20.21 7.06 14.95
N GLY A 143 -20.06 7.93 13.95
CA GLY A 143 -19.72 9.34 14.16
C GLY A 143 -18.32 9.56 14.75
N ILE A 144 -17.37 8.62 14.51
CA ILE A 144 -16.00 8.69 14.99
C ILE A 144 -15.15 9.52 14.01
N ASN A 145 -14.38 10.49 14.54
CA ASN A 145 -13.43 11.26 13.74
C ASN A 145 -12.06 10.55 13.72
N TYR A 146 -11.36 10.59 12.58
CA TYR A 146 -10.03 9.96 12.45
C TYR A 146 -8.96 10.60 13.36
N ASN A 147 -9.17 11.85 13.80
CA ASN A 147 -8.27 12.51 14.74
C ASN A 147 -8.58 12.21 16.22
N ASP A 148 -9.69 11.52 16.50
CA ASP A 148 -10.01 11.11 17.86
C ASP A 148 -9.00 10.08 18.37
N THR A 149 -8.72 10.13 19.66
CA THR A 149 -7.84 9.15 20.33
C THR A 149 -8.55 7.80 20.41
N SER A 150 -7.86 6.75 20.01
CA SER A 150 -8.37 5.39 20.14
C SER A 150 -8.44 4.95 21.60
N LEU A 151 -9.38 4.05 21.89
CA LEU A 151 -9.54 3.51 23.25
C LEU A 151 -8.45 2.49 23.65
N TRP A 152 -7.55 2.10 22.72
CA TRP A 152 -6.66 0.96 22.93
C TRP A 152 -5.20 1.33 23.24
N ASN A 153 -4.67 2.43 22.66
CA ASN A 153 -3.23 2.68 22.72
C ASN A 153 -2.83 4.16 22.76
N ASN A 154 -3.73 5.06 23.09
CA ASN A 154 -3.51 6.51 23.12
C ASN A 154 -3.04 7.14 21.78
N LYS A 155 -3.09 6.41 20.68
CA LYS A 155 -2.85 6.93 19.32
C LYS A 155 -4.16 7.44 18.73
N SER A 156 -4.09 8.37 17.78
CA SER A 156 -5.25 8.74 17.00
C SER A 156 -5.67 7.58 16.07
N TRP A 157 -6.92 7.55 15.67
CA TRP A 157 -7.38 6.57 14.69
C TRP A 157 -6.65 6.72 13.35
N SER A 158 -6.32 7.95 12.95
CA SER A 158 -5.54 8.18 11.73
C SER A 158 -4.15 7.56 11.80
N GLU A 159 -3.46 7.61 12.96
CA GLU A 159 -2.17 6.95 13.12
C GLU A 159 -2.28 5.43 13.00
N ILE A 160 -3.35 4.85 13.56
CA ILE A 160 -3.59 3.40 13.49
C ILE A 160 -3.95 2.97 12.07
N LEU A 161 -4.88 3.69 11.44
CA LEU A 161 -5.40 3.33 10.11
C LEU A 161 -4.41 3.61 8.99
N LEU A 162 -3.49 4.57 9.16
CA LEU A 162 -2.45 4.89 8.21
C LEU A 162 -1.11 4.18 8.50
N GLU A 163 -1.09 3.24 9.47
CA GLU A 163 0.05 2.33 9.59
C GLU A 163 0.26 1.62 8.26
N PRO A 164 1.48 1.71 7.66
CA PRO A 164 1.70 1.17 6.32
C PRO A 164 1.65 -0.35 6.31
N THR A 165 1.24 -0.89 5.18
CA THR A 165 1.29 -2.31 4.86
C THR A 165 2.70 -2.84 5.03
N LYS A 166 2.85 -3.95 5.74
CA LYS A 166 4.14 -4.61 5.96
C LYS A 166 4.68 -5.18 4.66
N ILE A 167 5.95 -4.93 4.39
CA ILE A 167 6.68 -5.50 3.26
C ILE A 167 7.38 -6.77 3.74
N TYR A 168 7.12 -7.91 3.10
CA TYR A 168 7.61 -9.23 3.52
C TYR A 168 8.81 -9.73 2.71
N VAL A 169 9.40 -8.92 1.84
CA VAL A 169 10.50 -9.30 0.93
C VAL A 169 11.70 -9.91 1.67
N ASP A 170 12.00 -9.43 2.88
CA ASP A 170 13.11 -9.96 3.69
C ASP A 170 12.71 -11.19 4.53
N SER A 171 11.44 -11.53 4.59
CA SER A 171 10.92 -12.60 5.45
C SER A 171 10.62 -13.88 4.68
N LEU A 172 10.55 -13.79 3.36
CA LEU A 172 10.24 -14.86 2.42
C LEU A 172 11.30 -14.98 1.32
#